data_257d12d7caa1f61ee2184117eeaba77d
#
_entry.id   257d12d7caa1f61ee2184117eeaba77d
#
_cell.length_a   1.000
_cell.length_b   1.000
_cell.length_c   1.000
_cell.angle_alpha   90.00
_cell.angle_beta   90.00
_cell.angle_gamma   90.00
#
_symmetry.space_group_name_H-M   'P 1'
#
loop_
_entity.id
_entity.type
_entity.pdbx_description
1 polymer ?
#
loop_
_entity_poly.entity_id
_entity_poly.type
_entity_poly.pdbx_seq_one_letter_code
_entity_poly.pdbx_strand_id
1 'polypeptide(L)'
;MSGLNTSKTADHMFAMHLFMEWLSGLTGTSEYQEEVSKIVRVIIAGGVLASHSNESGVNESEFIASVELMDSLAATVSAVAPLDLMPSSKDPTGIMLPQKPFHYCLFPKAIEYRSFNRVTNPYECDIGGFTCLGTSGEPIKDIMRYSKLDNSLEVMKKTLQWGNIAPTCPDTIPCTPCTDTDPFIIDNCPAIYFCGNSPEFATDLYEGEIGQRTRYTVKFYNLIKK
;
A
#
# COMPACT_ATOMS: atom_id res chain seq x y z
N MET A 1 -3.29 -5.26 0.27
CA MET A 1 -2.69 -5.71 1.55
C MET A 1 -1.75 -4.64 2.06
N SER A 2 -1.43 -4.62 3.37
CA SER A 2 -0.41 -3.69 3.92
C SER A 2 0.12 -4.21 5.25
N GLY A 3 1.27 -3.70 5.70
CA GLY A 3 1.83 -4.00 7.02
C GLY A 3 2.20 -5.45 7.21
N LEU A 4 2.83 -6.06 6.23
CA LEU A 4 3.25 -7.47 6.28
C LEU A 4 4.27 -7.73 7.39
N ASN A 5 5.08 -6.70 7.75
CA ASN A 5 6.10 -6.78 8.80
C ASN A 5 6.92 -8.07 8.71
N THR A 6 7.50 -8.33 7.55
CA THR A 6 8.25 -9.57 7.32
C THR A 6 9.30 -9.77 8.39
N SER A 7 9.07 -10.73 9.27
CA SER A 7 10.00 -11.15 10.31
C SER A 7 10.10 -12.67 10.28
N LYS A 8 11.22 -13.21 10.74
CA LYS A 8 11.42 -14.67 10.82
C LYS A 8 10.68 -15.34 11.99
N THR A 9 9.68 -14.71 12.58
CA THR A 9 8.86 -15.37 13.58
C THR A 9 8.02 -16.48 12.93
N ALA A 10 7.90 -17.63 13.59
CA ALA A 10 7.22 -18.79 13.03
C ALA A 10 5.76 -18.49 12.63
N ASP A 11 5.07 -17.68 13.40
CA ASP A 11 3.67 -17.32 13.14
C ASP A 11 3.51 -16.47 11.87
N HIS A 12 4.41 -15.52 11.64
CA HIS A 12 4.40 -14.71 10.41
C HIS A 12 4.72 -15.54 9.17
N MET A 13 5.71 -16.43 9.26
CA MET A 13 6.06 -17.32 8.16
C MET A 13 4.90 -18.24 7.80
N PHE A 14 4.21 -18.78 8.81
CA PHE A 14 3.06 -19.66 8.59
C PHE A 14 1.90 -18.91 7.89
N ALA A 15 1.56 -17.71 8.37
CA ALA A 15 0.52 -16.89 7.75
C ALA A 15 0.85 -16.53 6.29
N MET A 16 2.13 -16.23 6.01
CA MET A 16 2.59 -15.95 4.64
C MET A 16 2.52 -17.19 3.74
N HIS A 17 2.89 -18.34 4.25
CA HIS A 17 2.75 -19.62 3.52
C HIS A 17 1.28 -19.91 3.19
N LEU A 18 0.39 -19.78 4.15
CA LEU A 18 -1.04 -19.96 3.93
C LEU A 18 -1.58 -18.99 2.87
N PHE A 19 -1.15 -17.73 2.93
CA PHE A 19 -1.52 -16.75 1.91
C PHE A 19 -1.04 -17.12 0.51
N MET A 20 0.21 -17.59 0.39
CA MET A 20 0.76 -18.00 -0.90
C MET A 20 0.07 -19.25 -1.45
N GLU A 21 -0.21 -20.25 -0.60
CA GLU A 21 -0.96 -21.45 -0.99
C GLU A 21 -2.39 -21.10 -1.41
N TRP A 22 -3.05 -20.22 -0.67
CA TRP A 22 -4.38 -19.73 -1.02
C TRP A 22 -4.37 -19.00 -2.37
N LEU A 23 -3.43 -18.06 -2.57
CA LEU A 23 -3.32 -17.30 -3.81
C LEU A 23 -2.99 -18.20 -5.01
N SER A 24 -2.25 -19.28 -4.78
CA SER A 24 -1.94 -20.28 -5.81
C SER A 24 -3.07 -21.26 -6.10
N GLY A 25 -4.21 -21.14 -5.38
CA GLY A 25 -5.36 -22.04 -5.52
C GLY A 25 -5.11 -23.47 -4.99
N LEU A 26 -4.09 -23.67 -4.16
CA LEU A 26 -3.72 -24.98 -3.62
C LEU A 26 -4.54 -25.34 -2.37
N THR A 27 -5.17 -24.35 -1.73
CA THR A 27 -5.94 -24.55 -0.51
C THR A 27 -7.40 -24.13 -0.68
N GLY A 28 -8.28 -24.76 0.08
CA GLY A 28 -9.70 -24.44 0.13
C GLY A 28 -10.60 -25.30 -0.76
N THR A 29 -11.87 -24.98 -0.72
CA THR A 29 -12.91 -25.61 -1.54
C THR A 29 -12.88 -25.07 -2.97
N SER A 30 -13.61 -25.72 -3.89
CA SER A 30 -13.76 -25.25 -5.27
C SER A 30 -14.28 -23.81 -5.37
N GLU A 31 -15.12 -23.37 -4.43
CA GLU A 31 -15.61 -22.00 -4.36
C GLU A 31 -14.50 -20.99 -4.09
N TYR A 32 -13.61 -21.29 -3.13
CA TYR A 32 -12.43 -20.46 -2.86
C TYR A 32 -11.45 -20.40 -4.03
N GLN A 33 -11.27 -21.51 -4.72
CA GLN A 33 -10.41 -21.55 -5.93
C GLN A 33 -11.00 -20.68 -7.05
N GLU A 34 -12.32 -20.67 -7.20
CA GLU A 34 -13.01 -19.79 -8.15
C GLU A 34 -12.86 -18.30 -7.76
N GLU A 35 -12.94 -17.96 -6.49
CA GLU A 35 -12.70 -16.60 -6.01
C GLU A 35 -11.27 -16.14 -6.27
N VAL A 36 -10.28 -16.98 -5.98
CA VAL A 36 -8.86 -16.68 -6.23
C VAL A 36 -8.60 -16.49 -7.73
N SER A 37 -9.23 -17.28 -8.59
CA SER A 37 -9.08 -17.15 -10.05
C SER A 37 -9.54 -15.79 -10.60
N LYS A 38 -10.35 -15.06 -9.84
CA LYS A 38 -10.84 -13.70 -10.19
C LYS A 38 -9.86 -12.59 -9.77
N ILE A 39 -8.77 -12.93 -9.07
CA ILE A 39 -7.77 -11.94 -8.66
C ILE A 39 -6.96 -11.51 -9.88
N VAL A 40 -7.12 -10.24 -10.24
CA VAL A 40 -6.44 -9.63 -11.39
C VAL A 40 -5.07 -9.08 -11.01
N ARG A 41 -4.94 -8.58 -9.77
CA ARG A 41 -3.74 -7.88 -9.29
C ARG A 41 -3.65 -7.89 -7.78
N VAL A 42 -2.45 -7.99 -7.26
CA VAL A 42 -2.14 -7.84 -5.84
C VAL A 42 -1.42 -6.52 -5.63
N ILE A 43 -1.91 -5.69 -4.71
CA ILE A 43 -1.26 -4.43 -4.32
C ILE A 43 -0.85 -4.55 -2.86
N ILE A 44 0.43 -4.33 -2.58
CA ILE A 44 0.98 -4.27 -1.22
C ILE A 44 1.30 -2.80 -0.91
N ALA A 45 0.49 -2.20 -0.02
CA ALA A 45 0.52 -0.78 0.30
C ALA A 45 1.42 -0.48 1.51
N GLY A 46 2.71 -0.75 1.37
CA GLY A 46 3.74 -0.43 2.36
C GLY A 46 3.73 -1.25 3.64
N GLY A 47 4.70 -0.97 4.51
CA GLY A 47 4.90 -1.68 5.78
C GLY A 47 5.32 -3.12 5.56
N VAL A 48 6.17 -3.36 4.59
CA VAL A 48 6.55 -4.71 4.16
C VAL A 48 7.57 -5.29 5.13
N LEU A 49 8.58 -4.51 5.51
CA LEU A 49 9.61 -4.94 6.46
C LEU A 49 9.20 -4.66 7.91
N ALA A 50 9.66 -5.49 8.83
CA ALA A 50 9.51 -5.23 10.24
C ALA A 50 10.22 -3.92 10.61
N SER A 51 9.51 -3.05 11.35
CA SER A 51 10.12 -1.81 11.85
C SER A 51 11.21 -2.17 12.85
N HIS A 52 12.44 -1.93 12.47
CA HIS A 52 13.54 -1.93 13.42
C HIS A 52 13.50 -0.57 14.14
N SER A 53 12.95 -0.54 15.36
CA SER A 53 13.04 0.64 16.23
C SER A 53 14.52 0.90 16.52
N ASN A 54 14.96 2.13 16.30
CA ASN A 54 16.36 2.57 16.48
C ASN A 54 16.89 2.47 17.93
N GLU A 55 16.12 1.91 18.86
CA GLU A 55 16.45 1.87 20.29
C GLU A 55 17.31 0.68 20.71
N SER A 56 17.42 -0.34 19.88
CA SER A 56 18.31 -1.49 20.14
C SER A 56 19.01 -1.80 18.83
N GLY A 57 20.30 -1.60 18.75
CA GLY A 57 21.11 -1.69 17.53
C GLY A 57 20.58 -2.68 16.50
N VAL A 58 20.29 -2.20 15.31
CA VAL A 58 19.76 -2.99 14.21
C VAL A 58 20.63 -4.23 14.02
N ASN A 59 20.06 -5.39 14.24
CA ASN A 59 20.77 -6.63 13.92
C ASN A 59 20.78 -6.77 12.39
N GLU A 60 21.88 -6.39 11.77
CA GLU A 60 22.05 -6.37 10.31
C GLU A 60 21.67 -7.72 9.67
N SER A 61 21.97 -8.82 10.35
CA SER A 61 21.62 -10.17 9.88
C SER A 61 20.10 -10.41 9.85
N GLU A 62 19.34 -9.86 10.79
CA GLU A 62 17.89 -9.95 10.82
C GLU A 62 17.25 -9.08 9.72
N PHE A 63 17.82 -7.91 9.49
CA PHE A 63 17.36 -7.03 8.41
C PHE A 63 17.56 -7.69 7.04
N ILE A 64 18.77 -8.20 6.76
CA ILE A 64 19.05 -8.92 5.51
C ILE A 64 18.08 -10.09 5.33
N ALA A 65 17.90 -10.86 6.39
CA ALA A 65 16.98 -12.00 6.36
C ALA A 65 15.51 -11.61 6.09
N SER A 66 15.08 -10.45 6.58
CA SER A 66 13.74 -9.92 6.31
C SER A 66 13.59 -9.46 4.85
N VAL A 67 14.64 -8.86 4.28
CA VAL A 67 14.68 -8.48 2.86
C VAL A 67 14.64 -9.71 1.95
N GLU A 68 15.43 -10.75 2.25
CA GLU A 68 15.43 -12.02 1.50
C GLU A 68 14.05 -12.72 1.53
N LEU A 69 13.38 -12.68 2.68
CA LEU A 69 12.04 -13.22 2.83
C LEU A 69 11.03 -12.44 1.98
N MET A 70 11.13 -11.11 1.99
CA MET A 70 10.29 -10.23 1.18
C MET A 70 10.48 -10.47 -0.32
N ASP A 71 11.73 -10.60 -0.78
CA ASP A 71 12.04 -10.91 -2.18
C ASP A 71 11.45 -12.27 -2.60
N SER A 72 11.60 -13.28 -1.75
CA SER A 72 11.05 -14.61 -2.00
C SER A 72 9.51 -14.59 -2.07
N LEU A 73 8.85 -13.84 -1.18
CA LEU A 73 7.40 -13.65 -1.21
C LEU A 73 6.99 -12.92 -2.49
N ALA A 74 7.66 -11.82 -2.82
CA ALA A 74 7.36 -11.04 -4.01
C ALA A 74 7.52 -11.88 -5.29
N ALA A 75 8.56 -12.71 -5.37
CA ALA A 75 8.77 -13.63 -6.48
C ALA A 75 7.63 -14.67 -6.58
N THR A 76 7.25 -15.28 -5.45
CA THR A 76 6.17 -16.27 -5.43
C THR A 76 4.82 -15.68 -5.84
N VAL A 77 4.46 -14.52 -5.31
CA VAL A 77 3.22 -13.81 -5.69
C VAL A 77 3.26 -13.43 -7.17
N SER A 78 4.39 -12.91 -7.63
CA SER A 78 4.55 -12.48 -9.03
C SER A 78 4.51 -13.62 -10.03
N ALA A 79 4.83 -14.83 -9.60
CA ALA A 79 4.68 -16.03 -10.43
C ALA A 79 3.21 -16.39 -10.71
N VAL A 80 2.29 -15.97 -9.81
CA VAL A 80 0.85 -16.32 -9.88
C VAL A 80 0.01 -15.16 -10.38
N ALA A 81 0.26 -13.94 -9.87
CA ALA A 81 -0.52 -12.75 -10.19
C ALA A 81 0.38 -11.51 -10.31
N PRO A 82 -0.02 -10.49 -11.09
CA PRO A 82 0.67 -9.20 -11.09
C PRO A 82 0.73 -8.59 -9.70
N LEU A 83 1.93 -8.19 -9.27
CA LEU A 83 2.21 -7.60 -7.97
C LEU A 83 2.71 -6.17 -8.11
N ASP A 84 2.01 -5.23 -7.47
CA ASP A 84 2.47 -3.86 -7.30
C ASP A 84 2.91 -3.65 -5.84
N LEU A 85 4.19 -3.37 -5.64
CA LEU A 85 4.79 -3.18 -4.33
C LEU A 85 5.08 -1.71 -4.08
N MET A 86 4.36 -1.11 -3.13
CA MET A 86 4.47 0.27 -2.72
C MET A 86 5.26 0.39 -1.41
N PRO A 87 6.15 1.38 -1.25
CA PRO A 87 6.86 1.63 -0.01
C PRO A 87 6.00 2.38 1.02
N SER A 88 6.45 2.36 2.27
CA SER A 88 5.98 3.22 3.36
C SER A 88 7.14 3.90 4.06
N SER A 89 6.85 4.81 4.99
CA SER A 89 7.86 5.50 5.79
C SER A 89 8.72 4.58 6.67
N LYS A 90 8.28 3.34 6.88
CA LYS A 90 8.99 2.33 7.67
C LYS A 90 9.88 1.41 6.85
N ASP A 91 9.71 1.43 5.55
CA ASP A 91 10.46 0.60 4.63
C ASP A 91 11.80 1.27 4.25
N PRO A 92 12.81 0.50 3.76
CA PRO A 92 14.14 1.02 3.43
C PRO A 92 14.14 1.83 2.12
N THR A 93 13.40 2.93 2.15
CA THR A 93 13.29 3.91 1.07
C THR A 93 13.37 5.32 1.63
N GLY A 94 13.41 6.32 0.77
CA GLY A 94 13.31 7.72 1.22
C GLY A 94 11.97 7.98 1.89
N ILE A 95 11.98 8.71 3.00
CA ILE A 95 10.78 9.06 3.77
C ILE A 95 9.97 10.21 3.17
N MET A 96 10.59 11.00 2.27
CA MET A 96 9.96 12.18 1.65
C MET A 96 8.92 11.74 0.63
N LEU A 97 7.74 12.34 0.70
CA LEU A 97 6.69 12.15 -0.31
C LEU A 97 6.92 13.07 -1.53
N PRO A 98 6.57 12.66 -2.75
CA PRO A 98 6.24 11.27 -3.13
C PRO A 98 7.44 10.34 -2.95
N GLN A 99 7.19 9.17 -2.33
CA GLN A 99 8.26 8.19 -2.16
C GLN A 99 8.60 7.53 -3.50
N LYS A 100 9.88 7.39 -3.76
CA LYS A 100 10.36 6.63 -4.90
C LYS A 100 10.13 5.14 -4.67
N PRO A 101 9.96 4.35 -5.76
CA PRO A 101 9.88 2.90 -5.65
C PRO A 101 11.09 2.32 -4.91
N PHE A 102 10.90 1.15 -4.33
CA PHE A 102 12.02 0.37 -3.78
C PHE A 102 13.15 0.22 -4.79
N HIS A 103 14.39 0.20 -4.33
CA HIS A 103 15.51 -0.04 -5.22
C HIS A 103 15.50 -1.49 -5.74
N TYR A 104 15.83 -1.69 -7.00
CA TYR A 104 15.76 -3.00 -7.65
C TYR A 104 16.69 -4.05 -7.02
N CYS A 105 17.81 -3.63 -6.45
CA CYS A 105 18.76 -4.52 -5.77
C CYS A 105 18.18 -5.26 -4.57
N LEU A 106 17.05 -4.80 -4.01
CA LEU A 106 16.37 -5.47 -2.91
C LEU A 106 15.60 -6.72 -3.36
N PHE A 107 15.41 -6.89 -4.67
CA PHE A 107 14.54 -7.93 -5.25
C PHE A 107 15.24 -8.73 -6.35
N PRO A 108 16.36 -9.40 -6.07
CA PRO A 108 17.11 -10.13 -7.09
C PRO A 108 16.30 -11.27 -7.75
N LYS A 109 15.35 -11.88 -7.02
CA LYS A 109 14.47 -12.94 -7.53
C LYS A 109 13.22 -12.40 -8.18
N ALA A 110 12.52 -11.48 -7.49
CA ALA A 110 11.25 -10.96 -7.97
C ALA A 110 11.39 -10.12 -9.25
N ILE A 111 12.52 -9.44 -9.44
CA ILE A 111 12.77 -8.61 -10.63
C ILE A 111 12.80 -9.41 -11.95
N GLU A 112 12.99 -10.72 -11.90
CA GLU A 112 12.96 -11.59 -13.07
C GLU A 112 11.54 -11.76 -13.63
N TYR A 113 10.51 -11.50 -12.81
CA TYR A 113 9.11 -11.59 -13.21
C TYR A 113 8.62 -10.27 -13.81
N ARG A 114 8.09 -10.29 -15.02
CA ARG A 114 7.46 -9.12 -15.66
C ARG A 114 6.20 -8.63 -14.95
N SER A 115 5.60 -9.48 -14.16
CA SER A 115 4.42 -9.22 -13.31
C SER A 115 4.76 -8.48 -12.02
N PHE A 116 6.04 -8.30 -11.69
CA PHE A 116 6.51 -7.57 -10.52
C PHE A 116 6.74 -6.10 -10.84
N ASN A 117 6.00 -5.22 -10.17
CA ASN A 117 6.14 -3.79 -10.31
C ASN A 117 6.48 -3.15 -8.95
N ARG A 118 7.49 -2.31 -8.94
CA ARG A 118 7.82 -1.43 -7.82
C ARG A 118 7.20 -0.08 -8.10
N VAL A 119 6.31 0.38 -7.23
CA VAL A 119 5.52 1.58 -7.47
C VAL A 119 5.81 2.68 -6.45
N THR A 120 5.39 3.89 -6.74
CA THR A 120 5.56 5.07 -5.86
C THR A 120 4.56 5.08 -4.72
N ASN A 121 4.75 5.97 -3.75
CA ASN A 121 3.75 6.33 -2.75
C ASN A 121 3.61 7.87 -2.75
N PRO A 122 2.46 8.44 -3.08
CA PRO A 122 1.21 7.79 -3.51
C PRO A 122 1.32 7.02 -4.83
N TYR A 123 0.36 6.12 -5.05
CA TYR A 123 0.29 5.30 -6.25
C TYR A 123 -1.04 5.47 -6.96
N GLU A 124 -0.99 5.82 -8.24
CA GLU A 124 -2.15 5.88 -9.12
C GLU A 124 -1.97 4.86 -10.26
N CYS A 125 -3.01 4.10 -10.55
CA CYS A 125 -3.02 3.13 -11.64
C CYS A 125 -4.41 2.93 -12.22
N ASP A 126 -4.46 2.39 -13.44
CA ASP A 126 -5.69 1.89 -14.05
C ASP A 126 -5.72 0.36 -13.98
N ILE A 127 -6.83 -0.18 -13.53
CA ILE A 127 -7.08 -1.62 -13.50
C ILE A 127 -8.39 -1.89 -14.23
N GLY A 128 -8.29 -2.32 -15.49
CA GLY A 128 -9.46 -2.66 -16.30
C GLY A 128 -10.40 -1.49 -16.56
N GLY A 129 -9.87 -0.27 -16.70
CA GLY A 129 -10.64 0.95 -16.92
C GLY A 129 -11.11 1.64 -15.63
N PHE A 130 -10.72 1.12 -14.46
CA PHE A 130 -11.00 1.73 -13.17
C PHE A 130 -9.74 2.39 -12.61
N THR A 131 -9.77 3.72 -12.44
CA THR A 131 -8.68 4.46 -11.81
C THR A 131 -8.62 4.13 -10.33
N CYS A 132 -7.46 3.66 -9.89
CA CYS A 132 -7.17 3.35 -8.49
C CYS A 132 -6.14 4.32 -7.97
N LEU A 133 -6.40 4.92 -6.82
CA LEU A 133 -5.50 5.82 -6.11
C LEU A 133 -5.24 5.26 -4.72
N GLY A 134 -4.00 5.33 -4.25
CA GLY A 134 -3.71 4.84 -2.92
C GLY A 134 -2.48 5.42 -2.26
N THR A 135 -2.46 5.30 -0.95
CA THR A 135 -1.34 5.71 -0.12
C THR A 135 -1.01 4.62 0.89
N SER A 136 0.23 4.59 1.37
CA SER A 136 0.64 3.69 2.45
C SER A 136 0.17 4.13 3.84
N GLY A 137 -0.55 5.26 3.95
CA GLY A 137 -1.29 5.68 5.13
C GLY A 137 -0.66 6.80 5.95
N GLU A 138 0.51 7.28 5.61
CA GLU A 138 1.17 8.38 6.33
C GLU A 138 0.31 9.66 6.34
N PRO A 139 -0.22 10.15 5.19
CA PRO A 139 -1.03 11.35 5.18
C PRO A 139 -2.30 11.24 6.02
N ILE A 140 -2.94 10.08 5.98
CA ILE A 140 -4.17 9.84 6.73
C ILE A 140 -3.91 9.86 8.23
N LYS A 141 -2.83 9.19 8.68
CA LYS A 141 -2.42 9.18 10.11
C LYS A 141 -2.02 10.56 10.60
N ASP A 142 -1.37 11.33 9.76
CA ASP A 142 -0.93 12.67 10.12
C ASP A 142 -2.13 13.59 10.30
N ILE A 143 -3.09 13.59 9.39
CA ILE A 143 -4.33 14.34 9.53
C ILE A 143 -5.08 13.94 10.81
N MET A 144 -5.17 12.64 11.13
CA MET A 144 -5.80 12.17 12.37
C MET A 144 -5.09 12.71 13.61
N ARG A 145 -3.75 12.84 13.59
CA ARG A 145 -2.97 13.37 14.72
C ARG A 145 -3.30 14.82 15.04
N TYR A 146 -3.58 15.63 14.01
CA TYR A 146 -3.81 17.09 14.15
C TYR A 146 -5.28 17.49 14.04
N SER A 147 -6.18 16.55 13.83
CA SER A 147 -7.61 16.80 13.71
C SER A 147 -8.40 16.08 14.80
N LYS A 148 -9.71 16.35 14.85
CA LYS A 148 -10.66 15.63 15.70
C LYS A 148 -11.27 14.40 15.02
N LEU A 149 -10.74 14.01 13.87
CA LEU A 149 -11.22 12.86 13.10
C LEU A 149 -10.50 11.61 13.59
N ASP A 150 -11.25 10.66 14.12
CA ASP A 150 -10.70 9.42 14.67
C ASP A 150 -10.86 8.23 13.70
N ASN A 151 -11.56 8.42 12.58
CA ASN A 151 -11.83 7.39 11.60
C ASN A 151 -11.07 7.63 10.30
N SER A 152 -10.22 6.68 9.91
CA SER A 152 -9.43 6.77 8.67
C SER A 152 -10.30 6.92 7.42
N LEU A 153 -11.48 6.29 7.36
CA LEU A 153 -12.39 6.45 6.21
C LEU A 153 -12.95 7.87 6.11
N GLU A 154 -13.27 8.49 7.23
CA GLU A 154 -13.72 9.89 7.25
C GLU A 154 -12.62 10.83 6.76
N VAL A 155 -11.39 10.59 7.19
CA VAL A 155 -10.23 11.36 6.71
C VAL A 155 -10.05 11.17 5.20
N MET A 156 -10.11 9.93 4.69
CA MET A 156 -10.02 9.66 3.26
C MET A 156 -11.12 10.37 2.46
N LYS A 157 -12.36 10.40 2.97
CA LYS A 157 -13.46 11.18 2.35
C LYS A 157 -13.13 12.67 2.31
N LYS A 158 -12.52 13.19 3.38
CA LYS A 158 -12.13 14.61 3.45
C LYS A 158 -11.00 14.94 2.48
N THR A 159 -9.95 14.12 2.39
CA THR A 159 -8.87 14.32 1.41
C THR A 159 -9.40 14.32 -0.02
N LEU A 160 -10.36 13.44 -0.32
CA LEU A 160 -11.03 13.43 -1.61
C LEU A 160 -11.86 14.71 -1.86
N GLN A 161 -12.63 15.16 -0.85
CA GLN A 161 -13.39 16.42 -0.92
C GLN A 161 -12.49 17.65 -1.12
N TRP A 162 -11.33 17.66 -0.48
CA TRP A 162 -10.33 18.73 -0.63
C TRP A 162 -9.57 18.65 -1.96
N GLY A 163 -9.65 17.50 -2.65
CA GLY A 163 -8.87 17.26 -3.88
C GLY A 163 -7.38 17.15 -3.63
N ASN A 164 -6.97 16.79 -2.41
CA ASN A 164 -5.55 16.69 -2.05
C ASN A 164 -5.30 15.50 -1.13
N ILE A 165 -4.33 14.64 -1.51
CA ILE A 165 -3.99 13.40 -0.78
C ILE A 165 -3.24 13.70 0.51
N ALA A 166 -2.36 14.70 0.51
CA ALA A 166 -1.45 15.02 1.60
C ALA A 166 -1.43 16.53 1.91
N PRO A 167 -2.55 17.09 2.40
CA PRO A 167 -2.67 18.53 2.62
C PRO A 167 -1.77 19.07 3.74
N THR A 168 -1.19 18.18 4.55
CA THR A 168 -0.25 18.55 5.64
C THR A 168 1.20 18.61 5.19
N CYS A 169 1.49 18.33 3.91
CA CYS A 169 2.80 18.57 3.32
C CYS A 169 2.94 20.07 2.96
N PRO A 170 4.13 20.65 3.14
CA PRO A 170 5.37 20.10 3.71
C PRO A 170 5.50 20.21 5.24
N ASP A 171 4.52 20.78 5.93
CA ASP A 171 4.65 21.24 7.32
C ASP A 171 4.93 20.11 8.30
N THR A 172 4.19 19.02 8.24
CA THR A 172 4.29 17.90 9.18
C THR A 172 4.81 16.63 8.52
N ILE A 173 4.58 16.48 7.22
CA ILE A 173 5.13 15.37 6.43
C ILE A 173 6.20 15.93 5.49
N PRO A 174 7.44 15.42 5.54
CA PRO A 174 8.48 15.85 4.63
C PRO A 174 8.11 15.48 3.18
N CYS A 175 8.20 16.45 2.29
CA CYS A 175 7.99 16.21 0.86
C CYS A 175 9.10 16.79 0.00
N THR A 176 9.25 16.22 -1.18
CA THR A 176 10.15 16.74 -2.21
C THR A 176 9.47 17.93 -2.88
N PRO A 177 10.12 19.11 -2.95
CA PRO A 177 9.53 20.23 -3.67
C PRO A 177 9.44 19.93 -5.16
N CYS A 178 8.24 20.12 -5.70
CA CYS A 178 7.96 20.01 -7.13
C CYS A 178 7.76 21.41 -7.70
N THR A 179 8.37 21.69 -8.85
CA THR A 179 8.33 23.02 -9.47
C THR A 179 7.18 23.19 -10.46
N ASP A 180 6.77 22.11 -11.11
CA ASP A 180 5.84 22.18 -12.24
C ASP A 180 4.40 21.82 -11.86
N THR A 181 4.22 20.78 -11.06
CA THR A 181 2.89 20.30 -10.63
C THR A 181 2.95 19.81 -9.19
N ASP A 182 1.86 20.00 -8.44
CA ASP A 182 1.72 19.39 -7.11
C ASP A 182 1.28 17.93 -7.25
N PRO A 183 2.14 16.96 -6.85
CA PRO A 183 1.83 15.53 -6.99
C PRO A 183 0.74 15.03 -6.04
N PHE A 184 0.26 15.88 -5.14
CA PHE A 184 -0.76 15.53 -4.15
C PHE A 184 -2.16 15.97 -4.57
N ILE A 185 -2.29 16.75 -5.63
CA ILE A 185 -3.59 17.15 -6.17
C ILE A 185 -4.25 15.96 -6.86
N ILE A 186 -5.53 15.75 -6.55
CA ILE A 186 -6.36 14.74 -7.18
C ILE A 186 -7.08 15.39 -8.36
N ASP A 187 -6.50 15.28 -9.55
CA ASP A 187 -7.09 15.87 -10.77
C ASP A 187 -8.33 15.11 -11.24
N ASN A 188 -8.28 13.78 -11.14
CA ASN A 188 -9.36 12.89 -11.55
C ASN A 188 -9.87 12.10 -10.35
N CYS A 189 -11.19 11.96 -10.28
CA CYS A 189 -11.81 11.16 -9.23
C CYS A 189 -11.48 9.68 -9.43
N PRO A 190 -10.82 9.02 -8.47
CA PRO A 190 -10.56 7.60 -8.55
C PRO A 190 -11.86 6.80 -8.36
N ALA A 191 -12.00 5.67 -9.07
CA ALA A 191 -13.08 4.71 -8.81
C ALA A 191 -12.81 3.91 -7.52
N ILE A 192 -11.55 3.70 -7.20
CA ILE A 192 -11.10 3.01 -5.98
C ILE A 192 -10.06 3.88 -5.29
N TYR A 193 -10.30 4.16 -4.00
CA TYR A 193 -9.33 4.84 -3.16
C TYR A 193 -8.96 3.95 -1.97
N PHE A 194 -7.66 3.64 -1.80
CA PHE A 194 -7.20 2.77 -0.73
C PHE A 194 -6.11 3.42 0.14
N CYS A 195 -6.10 3.01 1.40
CA CYS A 195 -5.12 3.45 2.39
C CYS A 195 -4.50 2.23 3.09
N GLY A 196 -3.17 2.18 3.12
CA GLY A 196 -2.45 1.13 3.81
C GLY A 196 -2.21 1.41 5.30
N ASN A 197 -1.74 0.40 6.01
CA ASN A 197 -1.25 0.48 7.39
C ASN A 197 -2.23 1.09 8.41
N SER A 198 -3.51 0.94 8.18
CA SER A 198 -4.54 1.34 9.12
C SER A 198 -4.73 0.33 10.27
N PRO A 199 -5.24 0.75 11.44
CA PRO A 199 -5.43 -0.15 12.56
C PRO A 199 -6.50 -1.21 12.29
N GLU A 200 -7.55 -0.87 11.56
CA GLU A 200 -8.68 -1.75 11.27
C GLU A 200 -8.99 -1.78 9.78
N PHE A 201 -9.52 -2.91 9.31
CA PHE A 201 -10.05 -3.02 7.96
C PHE A 201 -11.45 -2.42 7.92
N ALA A 202 -11.65 -1.50 7.00
CA ALA A 202 -12.96 -0.94 6.75
C ALA A 202 -13.13 -0.60 5.26
N THR A 203 -14.35 -0.68 4.79
CA THR A 203 -14.72 -0.29 3.42
C THR A 203 -15.96 0.56 3.47
N ASP A 204 -16.05 1.53 2.58
CA ASP A 204 -17.25 2.36 2.43
C ASP A 204 -17.43 2.76 0.96
N LEU A 205 -18.62 3.19 0.62
CA LEU A 205 -18.98 3.71 -0.68
C LEU A 205 -19.31 5.20 -0.53
N TYR A 206 -18.59 6.01 -1.27
CA TYR A 206 -18.82 7.45 -1.27
C TYR A 206 -19.55 7.85 -2.55
N GLU A 207 -20.72 8.40 -2.37
CA GLU A 207 -21.48 9.07 -3.43
C GLU A 207 -21.51 10.57 -3.12
N GLY A 208 -20.79 11.36 -3.90
CA GLY A 208 -20.66 12.78 -3.62
C GLY A 208 -20.05 13.55 -4.78
N GLU A 209 -19.97 14.85 -4.57
CA GLU A 209 -19.32 15.77 -5.50
C GLU A 209 -17.88 16.01 -5.06
N ILE A 210 -16.95 16.00 -6.01
CA ILE A 210 -15.55 16.33 -5.78
C ILE A 210 -15.27 17.65 -6.46
N GLY A 211 -14.96 18.67 -5.66
CA GLY A 211 -14.81 20.04 -6.16
C GLY A 211 -16.13 20.58 -6.74
N GLN A 212 -16.06 21.18 -7.93
CA GLN A 212 -17.23 21.74 -8.64
C GLN A 212 -17.76 20.79 -9.75
N ARG A 213 -17.42 19.51 -9.70
CA ARG A 213 -17.70 18.57 -10.78
C ARG A 213 -18.62 17.42 -10.34
N THR A 214 -19.13 16.73 -11.32
CA THR A 214 -20.10 15.61 -11.38
C THR A 214 -20.09 14.68 -10.17
N ARG A 215 -21.25 14.10 -9.82
CA ARG A 215 -21.37 13.03 -8.82
C ARG A 215 -20.56 11.81 -9.22
N TYR A 216 -19.73 11.34 -8.29
CA TYR A 216 -18.91 10.15 -8.45
C TYR A 216 -19.22 9.14 -7.34
N THR A 217 -19.08 7.86 -7.70
CA THR A 217 -19.12 6.77 -6.74
C THR A 217 -17.70 6.26 -6.54
N VAL A 218 -17.17 6.42 -5.34
CA VAL A 218 -15.81 6.00 -4.99
C VAL A 218 -15.87 4.91 -3.93
N LYS A 219 -15.17 3.82 -4.17
CA LYS A 219 -15.04 2.73 -3.23
C LYS A 219 -13.77 2.90 -2.40
N PHE A 220 -13.94 3.02 -1.10
CA PHE A 220 -12.84 3.15 -0.16
C PHE A 220 -12.42 1.81 0.41
N TYR A 221 -11.12 1.61 0.55
CA TYR A 221 -10.54 0.47 1.21
C TYR A 221 -9.50 0.92 2.23
N ASN A 222 -9.74 0.58 3.47
CA ASN A 222 -8.80 0.77 4.55
C ASN A 222 -8.13 -0.58 4.84
N LEU A 223 -6.83 -0.69 4.58
CA LEU A 223 -6.12 -1.97 4.63
C LEU A 223 -5.44 -2.13 5.98
N ILE A 224 -5.71 -3.25 6.64
CA ILE A 224 -5.20 -3.57 7.97
C ILE A 224 -3.69 -3.73 7.94
N LYS A 225 -3.06 -3.26 9.00
CA LYS A 225 -1.76 -3.70 9.45
C LYS A 225 -1.99 -4.96 10.31
N LYS A 226 -1.72 -6.13 9.79
CA LYS A 226 -1.61 -7.34 10.63
C LYS A 226 -0.23 -7.49 11.20
#